data_5c96658a442bc0506964e6f6f350b0d9
#
_entry.id   5c96658a442bc0506964e6f6f350b0d9
#
_cell.length_a   1.000
_cell.length_b   1.000
_cell.length_c   1.000
_cell.angle_alpha   90.00
_cell.angle_beta   90.00
_cell.angle_gamma   90.00
#
_symmetry.space_group_name_H-M   'P 1'
#
loop_
_entity.id
_entity.type
_entity.pdbx_description
1 polymer ?
#
loop_
_entity_poly.entity_id
_entity_poly.type
_entity_poly.pdbx_seq_one_letter_code
_entity_poly.pdbx_strand_id
1 'polypeptide(L)'
;MGATPAPRGLAEPLAVMQLALRSPGEAKVRYSNYRFSRLVASRLQLNDLDMASFPEILELDLASPSMQQSRPFNYQLRYVVAGYGLQTLFNDDGPGPYHHAIRPTGYDFHLDVVLPAAMERWRSDYRGMADHRQMLAASIIWLYRGRKDSCWLRRVPCTWDVVDALDALRSARAIADWGRLFALYPGW
;
A
#
# COMPACT_ATOMS: atom_id res chain seq x y z
N MET A 1 -17.53 -5.55 30.31
CA MET A 1 -17.88 -5.68 28.89
C MET A 1 -16.77 -6.51 28.24
N GLY A 2 -17.06 -7.77 27.92
CA GLY A 2 -16.07 -8.70 27.34
C GLY A 2 -15.76 -8.31 25.88
N ALA A 3 -14.47 -8.17 25.54
CA ALA A 3 -14.04 -8.04 24.17
C ALA A 3 -14.44 -9.31 23.41
N THR A 4 -15.20 -9.14 22.33
CA THR A 4 -15.49 -10.25 21.42
C THR A 4 -14.16 -10.79 20.88
N PRO A 5 -13.83 -12.08 21.04
CA PRO A 5 -12.60 -12.62 20.51
C PRO A 5 -12.60 -12.46 18.99
N ALA A 6 -11.44 -12.08 18.43
CA ALA A 6 -11.24 -12.06 16.99
C ALA A 6 -11.64 -13.40 16.37
N PRO A 7 -12.21 -13.42 15.16
CA PRO A 7 -12.56 -14.68 14.51
C PRO A 7 -11.32 -15.56 14.43
N ARG A 8 -11.44 -16.79 14.92
CA ARG A 8 -10.36 -17.79 14.90
C ARG A 8 -9.98 -18.04 13.44
N GLY A 9 -8.75 -17.67 13.08
CA GLY A 9 -8.16 -18.02 11.78
C GLY A 9 -7.70 -16.87 10.91
N LEU A 10 -8.06 -15.60 11.18
CA LEU A 10 -7.53 -14.46 10.43
C LEU A 10 -6.34 -13.81 11.16
N ALA A 11 -5.30 -13.47 10.42
CA ALA A 11 -4.21 -12.65 10.96
C ALA A 11 -4.75 -11.30 11.44
N GLU A 12 -4.11 -10.71 12.47
CA GLU A 12 -4.52 -9.43 13.04
C GLU A 12 -4.75 -8.34 11.96
N PRO A 13 -3.86 -8.18 10.94
CA PRO A 13 -4.05 -7.17 9.89
C PRO A 13 -5.35 -7.31 9.10
N LEU A 14 -5.74 -8.53 8.76
CA LEU A 14 -6.98 -8.81 8.05
C LEU A 14 -8.20 -8.53 8.93
N ALA A 15 -8.14 -8.90 10.20
CA ALA A 15 -9.20 -8.64 11.16
C ALA A 15 -9.39 -7.13 11.38
N VAL A 16 -8.30 -6.36 11.47
CA VAL A 16 -8.33 -4.89 11.56
C VAL A 16 -9.01 -4.29 10.33
N MET A 17 -8.58 -4.72 9.14
CA MET A 17 -9.11 -4.20 7.88
C MET A 17 -10.59 -4.54 7.71
N GLN A 18 -10.96 -5.78 7.97
CA GLN A 18 -12.34 -6.23 7.89
C GLN A 18 -13.25 -5.41 8.82
N LEU A 19 -12.82 -5.18 10.07
CA LEU A 19 -13.59 -4.38 11.01
C LEU A 19 -13.63 -2.91 10.59
N ALA A 20 -12.52 -2.33 10.17
CA ALA A 20 -12.45 -0.94 9.72
C ALA A 20 -13.36 -0.66 8.52
N LEU A 21 -13.49 -1.62 7.60
CA LEU A 21 -14.34 -1.48 6.43
C LEU A 21 -15.83 -1.70 6.72
N ARG A 22 -16.16 -2.59 7.68
CA ARG A 22 -17.56 -2.90 8.03
C ARG A 22 -18.14 -2.02 9.13
N SER A 23 -17.34 -1.70 10.13
CA SER A 23 -17.76 -0.98 11.35
C SER A 23 -16.69 0.02 11.79
N PRO A 24 -16.49 1.15 11.06
CA PRO A 24 -15.41 2.11 11.35
C PRO A 24 -15.40 2.62 12.79
N GLY A 25 -16.57 2.89 13.35
CA GLY A 25 -16.71 3.37 14.74
C GLY A 25 -16.20 2.36 15.77
N GLU A 26 -16.54 1.07 15.61
CA GLU A 26 -16.04 0.00 16.48
C GLU A 26 -14.52 -0.20 16.27
N ALA A 27 -14.06 -0.14 15.03
CA ALA A 27 -12.64 -0.25 14.70
C ALA A 27 -11.82 0.87 15.34
N LYS A 28 -12.31 2.11 15.34
CA LYS A 28 -11.64 3.24 16.02
C LYS A 28 -11.48 2.99 17.53
N VAL A 29 -12.50 2.45 18.19
CA VAL A 29 -12.43 2.13 19.61
C VAL A 29 -11.43 1.01 19.87
N ARG A 30 -11.48 -0.05 19.05
CA ARG A 30 -10.68 -1.27 19.27
C ARG A 30 -9.23 -1.15 18.84
N TYR A 31 -8.98 -0.37 17.77
CA TYR A 31 -7.68 -0.28 17.08
C TYR A 31 -7.14 1.14 17.00
N SER A 32 -7.47 2.01 17.99
CA SER A 32 -7.06 3.42 18.03
C SER A 32 -5.56 3.68 17.86
N ASN A 33 -4.72 2.69 18.19
CA ASN A 33 -3.27 2.77 18.06
C ASN A 33 -2.71 1.97 16.88
N TYR A 34 -3.58 1.39 16.04
CA TYR A 34 -3.13 0.62 14.89
C TYR A 34 -2.87 1.55 13.71
N ARG A 35 -1.62 1.62 13.29
CA ARG A 35 -1.19 2.53 12.23
C ARG A 35 -1.29 1.88 10.85
N PHE A 36 -1.66 2.68 9.85
CA PHE A 36 -1.74 2.26 8.46
C PHE A 36 -0.42 1.66 7.95
N SER A 37 0.72 2.25 8.34
CA SER A 37 2.04 1.70 8.03
C SER A 37 2.25 0.28 8.55
N ARG A 38 1.71 -0.03 9.72
CA ARG A 38 1.77 -1.38 10.29
C ARG A 38 0.91 -2.35 9.48
N LEU A 39 -0.26 -1.93 9.03
CA LEU A 39 -1.12 -2.71 8.15
C LEU A 39 -0.38 -3.07 6.86
N VAL A 40 0.19 -2.09 6.16
CA VAL A 40 0.94 -2.32 4.92
C VAL A 40 2.14 -3.23 5.14
N ALA A 41 2.94 -2.95 6.17
CA ALA A 41 4.13 -3.75 6.47
C ALA A 41 3.82 -5.22 6.83
N SER A 42 2.64 -5.51 7.34
CA SER A 42 2.24 -6.87 7.69
C SER A 42 1.95 -7.75 6.48
N ARG A 43 1.84 -7.18 5.27
CA ARG A 43 1.68 -7.94 4.03
C ARG A 43 2.73 -9.05 3.89
N LEU A 44 3.97 -8.78 4.29
CA LEU A 44 5.07 -9.76 4.22
C LEU A 44 4.98 -10.88 5.26
N GLN A 45 4.06 -10.77 6.22
CA GLN A 45 3.84 -11.74 7.30
C GLN A 45 2.55 -12.54 7.12
N LEU A 46 1.72 -12.18 6.12
CA LEU A 46 0.51 -12.93 5.79
C LEU A 46 0.89 -14.22 5.05
N ASN A 47 0.27 -15.33 5.44
CA ASN A 47 0.43 -16.58 4.74
C ASN A 47 -0.53 -16.68 3.54
N ASP A 48 -0.39 -17.73 2.73
CA ASP A 48 -1.20 -17.92 1.52
C ASP A 48 -2.71 -18.00 1.79
N LEU A 49 -3.10 -18.60 2.93
CA LEU A 49 -4.52 -18.70 3.32
C LEU A 49 -5.08 -17.33 3.71
N ASP A 50 -4.30 -16.53 4.45
CA ASP A 50 -4.67 -15.16 4.79
C ASP A 50 -4.82 -14.32 3.52
N MET A 51 -3.90 -14.48 2.58
CA MET A 51 -3.94 -13.76 1.30
C MET A 51 -5.11 -14.17 0.41
N ALA A 52 -5.53 -15.43 0.45
CA ALA A 52 -6.71 -15.90 -0.28
C ALA A 52 -8.01 -15.24 0.21
N SER A 53 -8.08 -14.84 1.48
CA SER A 53 -9.23 -14.12 2.05
C SER A 53 -9.23 -12.62 1.74
N PHE A 54 -8.12 -12.07 1.27
CA PHE A 54 -7.96 -10.63 1.03
C PHE A 54 -8.89 -10.08 -0.05
N PRO A 55 -9.05 -10.72 -1.22
CA PRO A 55 -10.00 -10.27 -2.23
C PRO A 55 -11.44 -10.19 -1.72
N GLU A 56 -11.87 -11.19 -0.94
CA GLU A 56 -13.21 -11.23 -0.35
C GLU A 56 -13.43 -10.07 0.63
N ILE A 57 -12.43 -9.78 1.48
CA ILE A 57 -12.51 -8.67 2.44
C ILE A 57 -12.70 -7.32 1.74
N LEU A 58 -12.07 -7.13 0.58
CA LEU A 58 -12.11 -5.89 -0.20
C LEU A 58 -13.09 -5.94 -1.38
N GLU A 59 -13.82 -7.04 -1.53
CA GLU A 59 -14.73 -7.25 -2.67
C GLU A 59 -14.01 -7.09 -4.02
N LEU A 60 -12.79 -7.64 -4.11
CA LEU A 60 -11.96 -7.54 -5.31
C LEU A 60 -12.22 -8.69 -6.28
N ASP A 61 -12.51 -8.37 -7.53
CA ASP A 61 -12.42 -9.34 -8.62
C ASP A 61 -10.99 -9.39 -9.20
N LEU A 62 -10.23 -10.41 -8.82
CA LEU A 62 -8.89 -10.67 -9.35
C LEU A 62 -8.90 -11.57 -10.60
N ALA A 63 -10.07 -12.07 -11.00
CA ALA A 63 -10.21 -12.99 -12.13
C ALA A 63 -10.41 -12.29 -13.48
N SER A 64 -10.31 -10.96 -13.53
CA SER A 64 -10.49 -10.20 -14.78
C SER A 64 -9.53 -10.69 -15.87
N PRO A 65 -10.00 -10.96 -17.10
CA PRO A 65 -9.16 -11.46 -18.19
C PRO A 65 -7.95 -10.56 -18.52
N SER A 66 -8.08 -9.26 -18.33
CA SER A 66 -6.97 -8.30 -18.51
C SER A 66 -5.82 -8.52 -17.54
N MET A 67 -6.08 -9.12 -16.39
CA MET A 67 -5.09 -9.44 -15.38
C MET A 67 -4.38 -10.78 -15.65
N GLN A 68 -4.94 -11.65 -16.47
CA GLN A 68 -4.37 -12.96 -16.80
C GLN A 68 -3.25 -12.89 -17.87
N GLN A 69 -3.23 -11.85 -18.68
CA GLN A 69 -2.32 -11.72 -19.84
C GLN A 69 -1.03 -10.94 -19.56
N SER A 70 -0.95 -10.21 -18.47
CA SER A 70 0.23 -9.45 -18.05
C SER A 70 0.67 -9.85 -16.65
N ARG A 71 1.89 -9.52 -16.26
CA ARG A 71 2.32 -9.70 -14.87
C ARG A 71 1.43 -8.81 -13.99
N PRO A 72 0.47 -9.39 -13.23
CA PRO A 72 -0.67 -8.62 -12.73
C PRO A 72 -0.23 -7.47 -11.82
N PHE A 73 0.78 -7.69 -10.98
CA PHE A 73 1.29 -6.65 -10.10
C PHE A 73 1.91 -5.48 -10.88
N ASN A 74 2.71 -5.76 -11.91
CA ASN A 74 3.36 -4.70 -12.70
C ASN A 74 2.34 -3.83 -13.45
N TYR A 75 1.30 -4.47 -13.99
CA TYR A 75 0.17 -3.75 -14.60
C TYR A 75 -0.53 -2.86 -13.58
N GLN A 76 -0.90 -3.41 -12.42
CA GLN A 76 -1.58 -2.66 -11.37
C GLN A 76 -0.72 -1.51 -10.84
N LEU A 77 0.58 -1.72 -10.69
CA LEU A 77 1.51 -0.70 -10.25
C LEU A 77 1.56 0.48 -11.23
N ARG A 78 1.70 0.23 -12.53
CA ARG A 78 1.66 1.25 -13.58
C ARG A 78 0.32 1.98 -13.61
N TYR A 79 -0.76 1.23 -13.51
CA TYR A 79 -2.11 1.79 -13.46
C TYR A 79 -2.26 2.76 -12.28
N VAL A 80 -1.81 2.39 -11.09
CA VAL A 80 -1.88 3.24 -9.90
C VAL A 80 -0.96 4.47 -10.05
N VAL A 81 0.27 4.29 -10.51
CA VAL A 81 1.20 5.42 -10.71
C VAL A 81 0.64 6.42 -11.72
N ALA A 82 0.11 5.97 -12.84
CA ALA A 82 -0.47 6.83 -13.87
C ALA A 82 -1.83 7.41 -13.45
N GLY A 83 -2.74 6.58 -12.98
CA GLY A 83 -4.13 6.96 -12.66
C GLY A 83 -4.24 7.94 -11.51
N TYR A 84 -3.32 7.87 -10.54
CA TYR A 84 -3.29 8.77 -9.38
C TYR A 84 -2.24 9.88 -9.50
N GLY A 85 -1.60 10.05 -10.66
CA GLY A 85 -0.66 11.13 -10.91
C GLY A 85 0.59 11.07 -10.02
N LEU A 86 1.16 9.86 -9.82
CA LEU A 86 2.34 9.64 -9.00
C LEU A 86 3.65 9.66 -9.81
N GLN A 87 3.62 10.05 -11.09
CA GLN A 87 4.76 9.97 -12.02
C GLN A 87 5.96 10.84 -11.57
N THR A 88 5.74 11.89 -10.77
CA THR A 88 6.84 12.66 -10.20
C THR A 88 7.62 11.91 -9.13
N LEU A 89 7.02 10.89 -8.55
CA LEU A 89 7.61 10.10 -7.47
C LEU A 89 8.27 8.81 -7.97
N PHE A 90 7.87 8.31 -9.15
CA PHE A 90 8.31 7.01 -9.65
C PHE A 90 8.72 7.11 -11.12
N ASN A 91 9.87 6.55 -11.46
CA ASN A 91 10.29 6.33 -12.83
C ASN A 91 9.70 5.02 -13.36
N ASP A 92 9.30 5.01 -14.63
CA ASP A 92 9.01 3.79 -15.38
C ASP A 92 10.13 3.59 -16.42
N ASP A 93 10.99 2.61 -16.18
CA ASP A 93 12.10 2.31 -17.07
C ASP A 93 11.69 1.41 -18.26
N GLY A 94 10.39 1.32 -18.51
CA GLY A 94 9.85 0.60 -19.66
C GLY A 94 9.48 -0.87 -19.38
N PRO A 95 9.31 -1.69 -20.42
CA PRO A 95 8.80 -3.05 -20.30
C PRO A 95 9.86 -3.99 -19.73
N GLY A 96 10.12 -3.89 -18.45
CA GLY A 96 10.93 -4.85 -17.72
C GLY A 96 10.14 -6.10 -17.37
N PRO A 97 10.81 -7.26 -17.21
CA PRO A 97 10.17 -8.48 -16.79
C PRO A 97 9.67 -8.42 -15.34
N TYR A 98 9.98 -7.37 -14.59
CA TYR A 98 9.75 -7.28 -13.16
C TYR A 98 9.11 -5.97 -12.76
N HIS A 99 8.48 -5.98 -11.58
CA HIS A 99 8.02 -4.83 -10.83
C HIS A 99 9.14 -3.79 -10.57
N HIS A 100 10.40 -4.14 -10.72
CA HIS A 100 11.54 -3.22 -10.69
C HIS A 100 11.57 -2.17 -11.81
N ALA A 101 10.73 -2.29 -12.84
CA ALA A 101 10.62 -1.26 -13.87
C ALA A 101 10.07 0.06 -13.31
N ILE A 102 9.24 0.00 -12.26
CA ILE A 102 8.75 1.18 -11.55
C ILE A 102 9.62 1.38 -10.31
N ARG A 103 10.41 2.45 -10.29
CA ARG A 103 11.35 2.77 -9.21
C ARG A 103 11.10 4.15 -8.64
N PRO A 104 11.15 4.32 -7.30
CA PRO A 104 11.10 5.64 -6.71
C PRO A 104 12.25 6.52 -7.22
N THR A 105 11.97 7.78 -7.51
CA THR A 105 13.00 8.77 -7.80
C THR A 105 13.74 9.16 -6.51
N GLY A 106 14.92 9.77 -6.65
CA GLY A 106 15.69 10.22 -5.48
C GLY A 106 16.69 9.22 -4.92
N TYR A 107 16.77 8.03 -5.52
CA TYR A 107 17.72 6.99 -5.11
C TYR A 107 18.34 6.31 -6.32
N ASP A 108 19.67 6.14 -6.30
CA ASP A 108 20.38 5.32 -7.26
C ASP A 108 20.50 3.89 -6.72
N PHE A 109 19.75 2.96 -7.33
CA PHE A 109 19.71 1.55 -6.91
C PHE A 109 20.95 0.76 -7.34
N HIS A 110 21.72 1.26 -8.31
CA HIS A 110 22.96 0.62 -8.75
C HIS A 110 24.11 0.95 -7.81
N LEU A 111 24.14 2.19 -7.35
CA LEU A 111 25.17 2.69 -6.43
C LEU A 111 24.77 2.57 -4.96
N ASP A 112 23.51 2.20 -4.69
CA ASP A 112 22.92 2.13 -3.35
C ASP A 112 23.04 3.45 -2.56
N VAL A 113 22.81 4.59 -3.24
CA VAL A 113 22.96 5.92 -2.64
C VAL A 113 21.74 6.81 -2.84
N VAL A 114 21.50 7.68 -1.88
CA VAL A 114 20.52 8.75 -1.98
C VAL A 114 21.05 9.85 -2.90
N LEU A 115 20.22 10.33 -3.82
CA LEU A 115 20.47 11.50 -4.65
C LEU A 115 19.84 12.74 -3.97
N PRO A 116 20.60 13.59 -3.25
CA PRO A 116 20.03 14.55 -2.30
C PRO A 116 19.01 15.51 -2.90
N ALA A 117 19.34 16.14 -4.02
CA ALA A 117 18.45 17.10 -4.68
C ALA A 117 17.18 16.44 -5.25
N ALA A 118 17.30 15.23 -5.80
CA ALA A 118 16.15 14.47 -6.31
C ALA A 118 15.27 13.96 -5.17
N MET A 119 15.88 13.55 -4.06
CA MET A 119 15.15 13.13 -2.87
C MET A 119 14.39 14.29 -2.22
N GLU A 120 14.95 15.47 -2.23
CA GLU A 120 14.28 16.66 -1.69
C GLU A 120 13.07 17.05 -2.53
N ARG A 121 13.18 17.01 -3.87
CA ARG A 121 12.04 17.16 -4.78
C ARG A 121 10.99 16.10 -4.53
N TRP A 122 11.38 14.83 -4.44
CA TRP A 122 10.47 13.72 -4.13
C TRP A 122 9.65 13.99 -2.87
N ARG A 123 10.31 14.43 -1.80
CA ARG A 123 9.63 14.74 -0.53
C ARG A 123 8.72 15.94 -0.62
N SER A 124 9.11 16.96 -1.39
CA SER A 124 8.28 18.14 -1.65
C SER A 124 7.01 17.76 -2.40
N ASP A 125 7.16 17.03 -3.50
CA ASP A 125 6.03 16.57 -4.32
C ASP A 125 5.09 15.67 -3.51
N TYR A 126 5.64 14.70 -2.76
CA TYR A 126 4.88 13.82 -1.90
C TYR A 126 4.02 14.61 -0.89
N ARG A 127 4.61 15.60 -0.20
CA ARG A 127 3.89 16.41 0.79
C ARG A 127 2.81 17.29 0.17
N GLY A 128 2.97 17.69 -1.07
CA GLY A 128 1.97 18.47 -1.82
C GLY A 128 0.78 17.67 -2.32
N MET A 129 0.82 16.33 -2.22
CA MET A 129 -0.25 15.47 -2.70
C MET A 129 -1.39 15.36 -1.67
N ALA A 130 -2.59 15.08 -2.16
CA ALA A 130 -3.72 14.70 -1.30
C ALA A 130 -3.43 13.37 -0.56
N ASP A 131 -4.03 13.20 0.61
CA ASP A 131 -3.75 12.10 1.54
C ASP A 131 -3.82 10.71 0.90
N HIS A 132 -4.86 10.41 0.14
CA HIS A 132 -4.99 9.11 -0.54
C HIS A 132 -3.85 8.83 -1.53
N ARG A 133 -3.32 9.87 -2.21
CA ARG A 133 -2.16 9.76 -3.10
C ARG A 133 -0.88 9.50 -2.31
N GLN A 134 -0.71 10.18 -1.17
CA GLN A 134 0.39 9.92 -0.25
C GLN A 134 0.33 8.49 0.28
N MET A 135 -0.86 8.00 0.65
CA MET A 135 -1.06 6.62 1.12
C MET A 135 -0.72 5.58 0.06
N LEU A 136 -1.12 5.81 -1.19
CA LEU A 136 -0.75 4.94 -2.31
C LEU A 136 0.76 4.92 -2.54
N ALA A 137 1.40 6.08 -2.61
CA ALA A 137 2.85 6.19 -2.77
C ALA A 137 3.62 5.55 -1.60
N ALA A 138 3.21 5.82 -0.36
CA ALA A 138 3.79 5.19 0.82
C ALA A 138 3.62 3.68 0.82
N SER A 139 2.45 3.17 0.41
CA SER A 139 2.19 1.73 0.31
C SER A 139 3.13 1.07 -0.70
N ILE A 140 3.34 1.68 -1.87
CA ILE A 140 4.29 1.17 -2.87
C ILE A 140 5.70 1.09 -2.26
N ILE A 141 6.17 2.17 -1.62
CA ILE A 141 7.49 2.17 -0.97
C ILE A 141 7.59 1.05 0.09
N TRP A 142 6.60 0.91 0.95
CA TRP A 142 6.61 -0.09 2.03
C TRP A 142 6.51 -1.53 1.53
N LEU A 143 5.78 -1.78 0.45
CA LEU A 143 5.76 -3.09 -0.18
C LEU A 143 7.14 -3.50 -0.70
N TYR A 144 7.86 -2.53 -1.31
CA TYR A 144 9.19 -2.81 -1.88
C TYR A 144 10.28 -3.01 -0.83
N ARG A 145 10.23 -2.27 0.27
CA ARG A 145 11.37 -2.19 1.19
C ARG A 145 11.04 -2.64 2.62
N GLY A 146 9.84 -3.09 2.86
CA GLY A 146 9.42 -3.38 4.21
C GLY A 146 9.49 -2.13 5.09
N ARG A 147 9.77 -2.23 6.34
CA ARG A 147 9.81 -1.09 7.27
C ARG A 147 11.12 -0.27 7.23
N LYS A 148 12.04 -0.59 6.32
CA LYS A 148 13.42 -0.08 6.37
C LYS A 148 13.64 1.23 5.63
N ASP A 149 12.61 1.85 5.05
CA ASP A 149 12.79 3.03 4.21
C ASP A 149 12.60 4.35 4.89
N SER A 150 13.52 4.59 5.77
CA SER A 150 13.64 5.90 6.38
C SER A 150 14.08 7.00 5.40
N CYS A 151 14.69 6.69 4.26
CA CYS A 151 15.20 7.72 3.36
C CYS A 151 14.10 8.48 2.64
N TRP A 152 13.07 7.84 2.08
CA TRP A 152 11.94 8.52 1.45
C TRP A 152 11.01 9.17 2.47
N LEU A 153 10.63 8.43 3.50
CA LEU A 153 9.56 8.80 4.42
C LEU A 153 10.04 9.38 5.74
N ARG A 154 11.34 9.66 5.88
CA ARG A 154 12.02 10.03 7.14
C ARG A 154 11.42 11.20 7.90
N ARG A 155 10.73 12.13 7.25
CA ARG A 155 10.12 13.32 7.87
C ARG A 155 8.67 13.50 7.45
N VAL A 156 8.11 12.49 6.84
CA VAL A 156 6.70 12.50 6.48
C VAL A 156 5.95 11.82 7.60
N PRO A 157 4.93 12.45 8.16
CA PRO A 157 4.11 11.81 9.18
C PRO A 157 3.33 10.67 8.55
N CYS A 158 3.93 9.49 8.51
CA CYS A 158 3.24 8.24 8.17
C CYS A 158 2.47 7.73 9.39
N THR A 159 1.74 8.64 10.03
CA THR A 159 1.09 8.39 11.32
C THR A 159 -0.41 8.24 11.20
N TRP A 160 -0.92 8.04 9.96
CA TRP A 160 -2.34 7.81 9.77
C TRP A 160 -2.84 6.64 10.64
N ASP A 161 -3.93 6.90 11.34
CA ASP A 161 -4.71 5.82 11.91
C ASP A 161 -5.26 4.94 10.78
N VAL A 162 -5.31 3.64 11.01
CA VAL A 162 -5.71 2.68 9.97
C VAL A 162 -7.15 2.90 9.50
N VAL A 163 -8.03 3.30 10.41
CA VAL A 163 -9.45 3.51 10.08
C VAL A 163 -9.61 4.75 9.22
N ASP A 164 -8.95 5.85 9.61
CA ASP A 164 -8.98 7.10 8.85
C ASP A 164 -8.33 6.96 7.47
N ALA A 165 -7.24 6.19 7.39
CA ALA A 165 -6.58 5.91 6.12
C ALA A 165 -7.47 5.10 5.17
N LEU A 166 -8.11 4.03 5.65
CA LEU A 166 -9.00 3.22 4.82
C LEU A 166 -10.26 3.99 4.40
N ASP A 167 -10.77 4.86 5.26
CA ASP A 167 -11.90 5.75 4.94
C ASP A 167 -11.52 6.79 3.88
N ALA A 168 -10.33 7.39 3.98
CA ALA A 168 -9.81 8.32 2.97
C ALA A 168 -9.60 7.65 1.61
N LEU A 169 -9.03 6.44 1.58
CA LEU A 169 -8.88 5.65 0.35
C LEU A 169 -10.24 5.29 -0.26
N ARG A 170 -11.22 4.91 0.58
CA ARG A 170 -12.58 4.60 0.12
C ARG A 170 -13.27 5.83 -0.45
N SER A 171 -13.22 6.96 0.25
CA SER A 171 -13.82 8.23 -0.17
C SER A 171 -13.24 8.73 -1.50
N ALA A 172 -11.95 8.50 -1.73
CA ALA A 172 -11.28 8.77 -2.99
C ALA A 172 -11.51 7.69 -4.06
N ARG A 173 -12.30 6.65 -3.80
CA ARG A 173 -12.52 5.47 -4.67
C ARG A 173 -11.22 4.70 -4.99
N ALA A 174 -10.21 4.82 -4.14
CA ALA A 174 -8.89 4.23 -4.33
C ALA A 174 -8.72 2.90 -3.57
N ILE A 175 -9.69 2.49 -2.73
CA ILE A 175 -9.56 1.32 -1.88
C ILE A 175 -9.37 0.02 -2.67
N ALA A 176 -10.07 -0.15 -3.80
CA ALA A 176 -9.93 -1.33 -4.64
C ALA A 176 -8.57 -1.39 -5.32
N ASP A 177 -8.07 -0.27 -5.83
CA ASP A 177 -6.77 -0.21 -6.49
C ASP A 177 -5.62 -0.40 -5.49
N TRP A 178 -5.75 0.16 -4.29
CA TRP A 178 -4.84 -0.11 -3.19
C TRP A 178 -4.85 -1.59 -2.78
N GLY A 179 -6.01 -2.18 -2.65
CA GLY A 179 -6.15 -3.60 -2.31
C GLY A 179 -5.55 -4.54 -3.36
N ARG A 180 -5.68 -4.21 -4.64
CA ARG A 180 -5.02 -4.97 -5.72
C ARG A 180 -3.51 -4.89 -5.66
N LEU A 181 -2.93 -3.74 -5.31
CA LEU A 181 -1.47 -3.65 -5.07
C LEU A 181 -1.03 -4.65 -4.00
N PHE A 182 -1.81 -4.77 -2.94
CA PHE A 182 -1.54 -5.71 -1.86
C PHE A 182 -1.69 -7.16 -2.29
N ALA A 183 -2.84 -7.51 -2.87
CA ALA A 183 -3.17 -8.87 -3.25
C ALA A 183 -2.24 -9.43 -4.34
N LEU A 184 -1.80 -8.57 -5.26
CA LEU A 184 -0.98 -8.97 -6.40
C LEU A 184 0.53 -8.85 -6.15
N TYR A 185 0.95 -8.27 -5.03
CA TYR A 185 2.37 -8.13 -4.71
C TYR A 185 3.03 -9.49 -4.55
N PRO A 186 4.06 -9.81 -5.37
CA PRO A 186 4.62 -11.17 -5.41
C PRO A 186 5.57 -11.49 -4.25
N GLY A 187 5.91 -10.50 -3.43
CA GLY A 187 7.02 -10.62 -2.48
C GLY A 187 8.38 -10.44 -3.15
N TRP A 188 9.43 -10.51 -2.35
CA TRP A 188 10.85 -10.50 -2.75
C TRP A 188 11.46 -11.85 -2.44
#